data_98761fa1e4dd4ea24a6050eb8ab034dd
#
_entry.id   98761fa1e4dd4ea24a6050eb8ab034dd
#
_cell.length_a   1.000
_cell.length_b   1.000
_cell.length_c   1.000
_cell.angle_alpha   90.00
_cell.angle_beta   90.00
_cell.angle_gamma   90.00
#
_symmetry.space_group_name_H-M   'P 1'
#
loop_
_entity.id
_entity.type
_entity.pdbx_description
1 polymer ?
#
loop_
_entity_poly.entity_id
_entity_poly.type
_entity_poly.pdbx_seq_one_letter_code
_entity_poly.pdbx_strand_id
1 'polypeptide(L)'
;MKLHWQKQSSETTRLLLIFSGWSVDWHLFARYDYPAGYDVAVVWDYTVLSNDIFADLRDYDETVVIAWSFGVASFNVLHQSLPSRLNLNCAIAVNGTISPVDDNFGIPENIFSATLSGLSDVSLKGFQRRICGGGNRYKDFKDDLTLCRDDITSLKNQLETFSPEKHRVETWKTAEDKRLWDRAFISTGDLIFPPDNMKNAWNCIGTPIISAEGSHLPDFQHIIDTVVRDKSLIGQQFNSSNKTYEKHAEVQIHAARQLMALWRSATAPAQVLEIGPGSGTLSREIATRYPEAKLTWIDLAETSPSGCNGTFLHGDAEIIVKQLPNEYFDAIFSANSVQWFHSPMRFLINAAKLLKKGGKIALSTFAPGTLNEITEINGGTSLPYLSDNEWQHFAKTAGFETEKIKEEKSVLKFTSGRGLADHLKKTGVNALTKSPRKDNFALMRNLMSRGECTLTFNPLYIILKKQ
;
A
#
# COMPACT_ATOMS: atom_id res chain seq x y z
N MET A 1 -3.28 -13.13 22.85
CA MET A 1 -3.93 -12.75 21.57
C MET A 1 -4.64 -13.96 20.98
N LYS A 2 -5.62 -13.71 20.09
CA LYS A 2 -6.39 -14.72 19.34
C LYS A 2 -6.27 -14.43 17.84
N LEU A 3 -6.40 -15.47 17.00
CA LEU A 3 -6.39 -15.37 15.54
C LEU A 3 -7.57 -16.16 14.99
N HIS A 4 -8.24 -15.58 13.99
CA HIS A 4 -9.32 -16.24 13.24
C HIS A 4 -9.10 -16.10 11.74
N TRP A 5 -9.34 -17.18 11.00
CA TRP A 5 -9.29 -17.19 9.55
C TRP A 5 -10.64 -16.77 8.96
N GLN A 6 -10.68 -15.60 8.32
CA GLN A 6 -11.83 -15.19 7.50
C GLN A 6 -11.88 -15.96 6.18
N LYS A 7 -10.70 -16.28 5.67
CA LYS A 7 -10.53 -17.01 4.42
C LYS A 7 -9.18 -17.72 4.45
N GLN A 8 -9.16 -18.99 4.05
CA GLN A 8 -7.94 -19.77 3.92
C GLN A 8 -8.05 -20.76 2.75
N SER A 9 -6.98 -20.87 1.97
CA SER A 9 -6.85 -21.82 0.85
C SER A 9 -5.46 -22.45 0.89
N SER A 10 -5.37 -23.72 0.50
CA SER A 10 -4.07 -24.41 0.38
C SER A 10 -3.22 -23.89 -0.79
N GLU A 11 -3.80 -23.19 -1.74
CA GLU A 11 -3.16 -22.80 -3.00
C GLU A 11 -2.54 -21.41 -3.00
N THR A 12 -3.00 -20.51 -2.10
CA THR A 12 -2.46 -19.15 -2.08
C THR A 12 -1.20 -19.03 -1.22
N THR A 13 -0.24 -18.24 -1.68
CA THR A 13 0.99 -17.91 -0.98
C THR A 13 1.01 -16.46 -0.45
N ARG A 14 -0.15 -15.80 -0.40
CA ARG A 14 -0.32 -14.42 0.05
C ARG A 14 -1.22 -14.35 1.26
N LEU A 15 -0.84 -13.52 2.23
CA LEU A 15 -1.56 -13.30 3.48
C LEU A 15 -1.96 -11.84 3.65
N LEU A 16 -3.23 -11.60 3.94
CA LEU A 16 -3.71 -10.35 4.53
C LEU A 16 -3.92 -10.59 6.02
N LEU A 17 -3.12 -9.94 6.85
CA LEU A 17 -3.18 -10.04 8.30
C LEU A 17 -3.76 -8.74 8.89
N ILE A 18 -4.91 -8.84 9.55
CA ILE A 18 -5.61 -7.69 10.11
C ILE A 18 -5.46 -7.70 11.62
N PHE A 19 -4.86 -6.66 12.18
CA PHE A 19 -4.85 -6.40 13.62
C PHE A 19 -6.03 -5.50 13.97
N SER A 20 -6.99 -6.04 14.69
CA SER A 20 -8.22 -5.35 15.05
C SER A 20 -8.03 -4.25 16.11
N GLY A 21 -9.04 -3.42 16.32
CA GLY A 21 -9.11 -2.48 17.43
C GLY A 21 -9.54 -3.14 18.75
N TRP A 22 -9.32 -2.43 19.85
CA TRP A 22 -9.80 -2.87 21.17
C TRP A 22 -11.33 -3.03 21.17
N SER A 23 -11.83 -4.04 21.85
CA SER A 23 -13.22 -4.45 21.96
C SER A 23 -13.88 -4.93 20.67
N VAL A 24 -13.11 -5.18 19.61
CA VAL A 24 -13.61 -5.65 18.32
C VAL A 24 -12.83 -6.88 17.88
N ASP A 25 -13.53 -7.94 17.53
CA ASP A 25 -12.95 -9.19 17.04
C ASP A 25 -13.21 -9.42 15.55
N TRP A 26 -13.04 -10.64 15.09
CA TRP A 26 -13.17 -11.04 13.70
C TRP A 26 -14.60 -10.89 13.12
N HIS A 27 -15.67 -10.84 13.93
CA HIS A 27 -17.05 -10.73 13.44
C HIS A 27 -17.27 -9.45 12.63
N LEU A 28 -16.67 -8.33 13.06
CA LEU A 28 -16.74 -7.08 12.29
C LEU A 28 -16.16 -7.26 10.88
N PHE A 29 -15.11 -8.04 10.73
CA PHE A 29 -14.38 -8.20 9.47
C PHE A 29 -15.01 -9.22 8.54
N ALA A 30 -15.98 -10.03 9.00
CA ALA A 30 -16.71 -11.00 8.18
C ALA A 30 -17.62 -10.36 7.10
N ARG A 31 -17.92 -9.06 7.24
CA ARG A 31 -18.77 -8.31 6.31
C ARG A 31 -18.07 -7.77 5.06
N TYR A 32 -16.73 -7.83 5.02
CA TYR A 32 -15.93 -7.25 3.94
C TYR A 32 -15.57 -8.28 2.88
N ASP A 33 -15.43 -7.81 1.64
CA ASP A 33 -14.93 -8.60 0.53
C ASP A 33 -13.40 -8.54 0.49
N TYR A 34 -12.78 -9.67 0.21
CA TYR A 34 -11.34 -9.80 0.17
C TYR A 34 -10.85 -10.28 -1.20
N PRO A 35 -9.66 -9.85 -1.67
CA PRO A 35 -9.08 -10.31 -2.92
C PRO A 35 -8.97 -11.84 -2.97
N ALA A 36 -9.25 -12.41 -4.14
CA ALA A 36 -9.31 -13.87 -4.31
C ALA A 36 -7.98 -14.56 -3.97
N GLY A 37 -6.86 -13.93 -4.34
CA GLY A 37 -5.50 -14.47 -4.20
C GLY A 37 -4.89 -14.36 -2.80
N TYR A 38 -5.66 -14.06 -1.74
CA TYR A 38 -5.16 -13.92 -0.37
C TYR A 38 -5.86 -14.86 0.60
N ASP A 39 -5.09 -15.42 1.52
CA ASP A 39 -5.60 -15.85 2.82
C ASP A 39 -5.83 -14.62 3.69
N VAL A 40 -6.82 -14.66 4.56
CA VAL A 40 -7.16 -13.53 5.41
C VAL A 40 -7.33 -13.98 6.85
N ALA A 41 -6.54 -13.41 7.74
CA ALA A 41 -6.60 -13.68 9.17
C ALA A 41 -6.78 -12.39 9.97
N VAL A 42 -7.58 -12.44 11.02
CA VAL A 42 -7.80 -11.34 11.96
C VAL A 42 -7.21 -11.70 13.30
N VAL A 43 -6.44 -10.77 13.87
CA VAL A 43 -5.81 -10.86 15.20
C VAL A 43 -6.49 -9.86 16.14
N TRP A 44 -6.81 -10.30 17.34
CA TRP A 44 -7.39 -9.45 18.39
C TRP A 44 -7.03 -10.00 19.78
N ASP A 45 -7.60 -9.45 20.86
CA ASP A 45 -7.35 -9.81 22.26
C ASP A 45 -5.90 -9.55 22.69
N TYR A 46 -5.63 -8.30 23.00
CA TYR A 46 -4.29 -7.82 23.36
C TYR A 46 -3.98 -7.94 24.87
N THR A 47 -4.60 -8.88 25.58
CA THR A 47 -4.31 -9.12 27.01
C THR A 47 -2.83 -9.48 27.22
N VAL A 48 -2.27 -10.28 26.31
CA VAL A 48 -0.84 -10.63 26.28
C VAL A 48 -0.35 -10.53 24.84
N LEU A 49 0.64 -9.68 24.59
CA LEU A 49 1.30 -9.59 23.28
C LEU A 49 2.31 -10.73 23.15
N SER A 50 1.99 -11.77 22.38
CA SER A 50 2.84 -12.95 22.16
C SER A 50 2.87 -13.34 20.70
N ASN A 51 4.04 -13.77 20.21
CA ASN A 51 4.22 -14.29 18.86
C ASN A 51 3.72 -15.72 18.65
N ASP A 52 3.28 -16.39 19.71
CA ASP A 52 2.82 -17.77 19.65
C ASP A 52 1.67 -17.95 18.63
N ILE A 53 0.85 -16.88 18.42
CA ILE A 53 -0.22 -16.89 17.42
C ILE A 53 0.29 -17.10 15.97
N PHE A 54 1.57 -16.86 15.72
CA PHE A 54 2.17 -17.03 14.40
C PHE A 54 2.85 -18.39 14.23
N ALA A 55 2.96 -19.20 15.30
CA ALA A 55 3.70 -20.48 15.29
C ALA A 55 3.13 -21.45 14.23
N ASP A 56 1.81 -21.51 14.11
CA ASP A 56 1.10 -22.44 13.22
C ASP A 56 0.80 -21.85 11.84
N LEU A 57 1.23 -20.61 11.56
CA LEU A 57 1.09 -20.04 10.23
C LEU A 57 2.09 -20.71 9.29
N ARG A 58 1.63 -21.08 8.10
CA ARG A 58 2.50 -21.59 7.04
C ARG A 58 3.38 -20.48 6.44
N ASP A 59 4.26 -20.86 5.52
CA ASP A 59 5.07 -19.91 4.77
C ASP A 59 4.21 -19.13 3.77
N TYR A 60 4.47 -17.82 3.67
CA TYR A 60 3.86 -16.92 2.70
C TYR A 60 4.94 -16.15 1.94
N ASP A 61 4.77 -16.02 0.63
CA ASP A 61 5.66 -15.22 -0.22
C ASP A 61 5.45 -13.73 0.01
N GLU A 62 4.23 -13.36 0.42
CA GLU A 62 3.81 -11.98 0.65
C GLU A 62 2.85 -11.89 1.83
N THR A 63 3.12 -10.96 2.75
CA THR A 63 2.19 -10.58 3.81
C THR A 63 1.92 -9.08 3.77
N VAL A 64 0.66 -8.71 3.64
CA VAL A 64 0.15 -7.34 3.84
C VAL A 64 -0.50 -7.27 5.21
N VAL A 65 -0.14 -6.26 5.99
CA VAL A 65 -0.72 -6.01 7.32
C VAL A 65 -1.58 -4.75 7.27
N ILE A 66 -2.80 -4.85 7.80
CA ILE A 66 -3.65 -3.71 8.13
C ILE A 66 -3.87 -3.73 9.63
N ALA A 67 -3.36 -2.72 10.33
CA ALA A 67 -3.52 -2.61 11.78
C ALA A 67 -4.37 -1.39 12.12
N TRP A 68 -5.40 -1.58 12.95
CA TRP A 68 -6.36 -0.57 13.33
C TRP A 68 -6.32 -0.26 14.81
N SER A 69 -6.35 1.03 15.16
CA SER A 69 -6.47 1.46 16.55
C SER A 69 -5.32 0.92 17.43
N PHE A 70 -5.60 0.27 18.54
CA PHE A 70 -4.60 -0.41 19.38
C PHE A 70 -3.86 -1.55 18.66
N GLY A 71 -4.44 -2.09 17.59
CA GLY A 71 -3.76 -3.05 16.72
C GLY A 71 -2.48 -2.49 16.10
N VAL A 72 -2.39 -1.17 15.88
CA VAL A 72 -1.17 -0.50 15.39
C VAL A 72 -0.03 -0.66 16.38
N ALA A 73 -0.26 -0.31 17.65
CA ALA A 73 0.75 -0.46 18.69
C ALA A 73 1.11 -1.93 18.94
N SER A 74 0.10 -2.83 18.89
CA SER A 74 0.32 -4.27 19.04
C SER A 74 1.22 -4.84 17.95
N PHE A 75 0.94 -4.52 16.68
CA PHE A 75 1.78 -4.96 15.58
C PHE A 75 3.18 -4.33 15.64
N ASN A 76 3.28 -3.07 16.04
CA ASN A 76 4.58 -2.40 16.18
C ASN A 76 5.50 -3.09 17.20
N VAL A 77 4.94 -3.64 18.30
CA VAL A 77 5.71 -4.44 19.25
C VAL A 77 6.11 -5.80 18.68
N LEU A 78 5.20 -6.44 17.96
CA LEU A 78 5.37 -7.83 17.50
C LEU A 78 6.19 -7.98 16.22
N HIS A 79 6.30 -6.92 15.40
CA HIS A 79 6.88 -7.05 14.05
C HIS A 79 8.34 -7.53 14.05
N GLN A 80 9.14 -7.17 15.05
CA GLN A 80 10.56 -7.57 15.14
C GLN A 80 10.72 -9.08 15.34
N SER A 81 9.71 -9.71 15.91
CA SER A 81 9.66 -11.15 16.16
C SER A 81 8.69 -11.87 15.23
N LEU A 82 8.20 -11.18 14.19
CA LEU A 82 7.40 -11.81 13.14
C LEU A 82 8.28 -12.85 12.42
N PRO A 83 7.82 -14.10 12.27
CA PRO A 83 8.61 -15.11 11.58
C PRO A 83 8.98 -14.68 10.17
N SER A 84 10.26 -14.82 9.80
CA SER A 84 10.76 -14.41 8.46
C SER A 84 10.00 -15.07 7.29
N ARG A 85 9.47 -16.28 7.52
CA ARG A 85 8.65 -17.02 6.55
C ARG A 85 7.35 -16.30 6.16
N LEU A 86 6.91 -15.31 6.93
CA LEU A 86 5.71 -14.53 6.60
C LEU A 86 6.00 -13.42 5.59
N ASN A 87 7.27 -13.11 5.32
CA ASN A 87 7.68 -12.16 4.28
C ASN A 87 6.84 -10.86 4.26
N LEU A 88 6.93 -10.07 5.33
CA LEU A 88 6.21 -8.80 5.42
C LEU A 88 6.54 -7.89 4.23
N ASN A 89 5.52 -7.57 3.44
CA ASN A 89 5.65 -6.78 2.21
C ASN A 89 5.09 -5.37 2.35
N CYS A 90 4.03 -5.20 3.14
CA CYS A 90 3.40 -3.90 3.37
C CYS A 90 2.76 -3.86 4.76
N ALA A 91 2.84 -2.72 5.45
CA ALA A 91 2.16 -2.49 6.71
C ALA A 91 1.43 -1.14 6.69
N ILE A 92 0.14 -1.18 6.96
CA ILE A 92 -0.77 -0.04 6.91
C ILE A 92 -1.33 0.20 8.30
N ALA A 93 -1.17 1.43 8.80
CA ALA A 93 -1.79 1.86 10.04
C ALA A 93 -3.14 2.55 9.74
N VAL A 94 -4.13 2.30 10.58
CA VAL A 94 -5.48 2.85 10.42
C VAL A 94 -5.96 3.37 11.76
N ASN A 95 -6.25 4.67 11.84
CA ASN A 95 -6.83 5.32 13.01
C ASN A 95 -6.18 4.89 14.34
N GLY A 96 -4.85 4.90 14.37
CA GLY A 96 -4.06 4.54 15.52
C GLY A 96 -2.62 4.98 15.36
N THR A 97 -1.82 4.84 16.41
CA THR A 97 -0.39 5.20 16.42
C THR A 97 0.42 4.15 17.16
N ILE A 98 1.73 4.22 17.04
CA ILE A 98 2.66 3.34 17.78
C ILE A 98 2.74 3.70 19.28
N SER A 99 2.36 4.95 19.65
CA SER A 99 2.17 5.40 21.03
C SER A 99 0.67 5.61 21.28
N PRO A 100 -0.10 4.55 21.61
CA PRO A 100 -1.56 4.63 21.62
C PRO A 100 -2.10 5.49 22.78
N VAL A 101 -1.34 5.66 23.86
CA VAL A 101 -1.67 6.53 25.01
C VAL A 101 -0.56 7.55 25.16
N ASP A 102 -0.81 8.77 24.74
CA ASP A 102 0.13 9.90 24.74
C ASP A 102 -0.63 11.19 24.43
N ASP A 103 -0.35 12.26 25.17
CA ASP A 103 -1.06 13.53 25.04
C ASP A 103 -0.86 14.22 23.67
N ASN A 104 0.26 13.93 22.97
CA ASN A 104 0.61 14.56 21.70
C ASN A 104 0.53 13.63 20.49
N PHE A 105 0.60 12.30 20.72
CA PHE A 105 0.77 11.31 19.66
C PHE A 105 -0.28 10.20 19.68
N GLY A 106 -1.14 10.14 20.70
CA GLY A 106 -2.15 9.10 20.88
C GLY A 106 -3.41 9.61 21.54
N ILE A 107 -4.07 8.74 22.27
CA ILE A 107 -5.19 9.09 23.17
C ILE A 107 -4.59 9.80 24.37
N PRO A 108 -5.08 10.98 24.78
CA PRO A 108 -4.61 11.69 25.97
C PRO A 108 -4.72 10.81 27.24
N GLU A 109 -3.70 10.83 28.11
CA GLU A 109 -3.60 9.95 29.28
C GLU A 109 -4.79 10.06 30.22
N ASN A 110 -5.33 11.28 30.42
CA ASN A 110 -6.52 11.50 31.23
C ASN A 110 -7.79 10.85 30.64
N ILE A 111 -7.95 10.87 29.31
CA ILE A 111 -9.08 10.24 28.61
C ILE A 111 -8.97 8.72 28.67
N PHE A 112 -7.76 8.20 28.47
CA PHE A 112 -7.50 6.77 28.58
C PHE A 112 -7.80 6.26 30.01
N SER A 113 -7.27 6.92 31.04
CA SER A 113 -7.46 6.56 32.46
C SER A 113 -8.95 6.62 32.86
N ALA A 114 -9.66 7.65 32.40
CA ALA A 114 -11.12 7.76 32.62
C ALA A 114 -11.88 6.62 31.93
N THR A 115 -11.47 6.21 30.73
CA THR A 115 -12.07 5.08 30.02
C THR A 115 -11.83 3.77 30.76
N LEU A 116 -10.59 3.51 31.20
CA LEU A 116 -10.21 2.30 31.92
C LEU A 116 -10.97 2.17 33.26
N SER A 117 -10.98 3.25 34.05
CA SER A 117 -11.64 3.26 35.37
C SER A 117 -13.18 3.20 35.28
N GLY A 118 -13.77 3.85 34.28
CA GLY A 118 -15.21 3.93 34.07
C GLY A 118 -15.81 2.81 33.22
N LEU A 119 -15.02 1.78 32.85
CA LEU A 119 -15.48 0.73 31.94
C LEU A 119 -16.59 -0.14 32.57
N SER A 120 -17.72 -0.22 31.86
CA SER A 120 -18.91 -0.99 32.21
C SER A 120 -19.69 -1.31 30.92
N ASP A 121 -20.71 -2.18 30.97
CA ASP A 121 -21.55 -2.46 29.79
C ASP A 121 -22.21 -1.22 29.19
N VAL A 122 -22.55 -0.25 30.02
CA VAL A 122 -23.17 1.01 29.58
C VAL A 122 -22.14 1.89 28.86
N SER A 123 -20.96 2.07 29.46
CA SER A 123 -19.90 2.90 28.87
C SER A 123 -19.32 2.25 27.61
N LEU A 124 -19.25 0.92 27.53
CA LEU A 124 -18.86 0.17 26.34
C LEU A 124 -19.79 0.45 25.14
N LYS A 125 -21.11 0.44 25.36
CA LYS A 125 -22.08 0.83 24.32
C LYS A 125 -21.88 2.28 23.86
N GLY A 126 -21.55 3.16 24.79
CA GLY A 126 -21.20 4.55 24.48
C GLY A 126 -19.93 4.64 23.63
N PHE A 127 -18.92 3.85 23.96
CA PHE A 127 -17.68 3.71 23.19
C PHE A 127 -17.97 3.20 21.77
N GLN A 128 -18.74 2.11 21.62
CA GLN A 128 -19.15 1.56 20.32
C GLN A 128 -19.87 2.57 19.42
N ARG A 129 -20.69 3.45 20.00
CA ARG A 129 -21.32 4.56 19.25
C ARG A 129 -20.28 5.58 18.78
N ARG A 130 -19.30 5.90 19.63
CA ARG A 130 -18.22 6.85 19.27
C ARG A 130 -17.32 6.31 18.16
N ILE A 131 -16.93 5.04 18.20
CA ILE A 131 -16.12 4.46 17.13
C ILE A 131 -16.83 4.53 15.77
N CYS A 132 -18.18 4.42 15.76
CA CYS A 132 -18.98 4.57 14.54
C CYS A 132 -19.23 6.03 14.13
N GLY A 133 -18.83 7.03 14.94
CA GLY A 133 -19.09 8.45 14.65
C GLY A 133 -20.54 8.89 14.93
N GLY A 134 -21.31 8.10 15.66
CA GLY A 134 -22.67 8.46 16.07
C GLY A 134 -23.71 7.37 15.91
N GLY A 135 -24.93 7.66 16.38
CA GLY A 135 -26.00 6.68 16.51
C GLY A 135 -26.55 6.14 15.18
N ASN A 136 -26.54 6.93 14.12
CA ASN A 136 -27.06 6.48 12.81
C ASN A 136 -26.16 5.40 12.21
N ARG A 137 -24.87 5.66 12.09
CA ARG A 137 -23.92 4.68 11.57
C ARG A 137 -23.73 3.48 12.51
N TYR A 138 -23.88 3.66 13.82
CA TYR A 138 -23.87 2.57 14.79
C TYR A 138 -24.97 1.52 14.51
N LYS A 139 -26.13 1.91 13.98
CA LYS A 139 -27.19 0.95 13.63
C LYS A 139 -26.76 -0.06 12.58
N ASP A 140 -25.90 0.36 11.64
CA ASP A 140 -25.41 -0.48 10.54
C ASP A 140 -24.36 -1.51 11.00
N PHE A 141 -23.71 -1.25 12.15
CA PHE A 141 -22.65 -2.09 12.73
C PHE A 141 -23.03 -2.74 14.07
N LYS A 142 -24.21 -2.45 14.59
CA LYS A 142 -24.64 -2.86 15.93
C LYS A 142 -24.58 -4.37 16.12
N ASP A 143 -25.02 -5.13 15.14
CA ASP A 143 -25.10 -6.59 15.24
C ASP A 143 -23.68 -7.18 15.25
N ASP A 144 -22.79 -6.74 14.36
CA ASP A 144 -21.40 -7.17 14.33
C ASP A 144 -20.69 -6.82 15.65
N LEU A 145 -20.82 -5.58 16.12
CA LEU A 145 -20.23 -5.12 17.38
C LEU A 145 -20.85 -5.79 18.62
N THR A 146 -22.06 -6.31 18.52
CA THR A 146 -22.71 -7.08 19.60
C THR A 146 -22.14 -8.50 19.66
N LEU A 147 -21.75 -9.06 18.54
CA LEU A 147 -21.07 -10.36 18.47
C LEU A 147 -19.63 -10.30 19.01
N CYS A 148 -18.96 -9.14 18.91
CA CYS A 148 -17.63 -8.89 19.45
C CYS A 148 -17.68 -8.77 21.01
N ARG A 149 -18.04 -9.82 21.71
CA ARG A 149 -18.19 -9.77 23.18
C ARG A 149 -17.08 -10.49 23.92
N ASP A 150 -16.11 -9.72 24.41
CA ASP A 150 -15.35 -10.09 25.61
C ASP A 150 -16.07 -9.52 26.86
N ASP A 151 -15.91 -10.18 28.01
CA ASP A 151 -16.40 -9.62 29.27
C ASP A 151 -15.61 -8.36 29.67
N ILE A 152 -16.19 -7.54 30.55
CA ILE A 152 -15.62 -6.25 30.97
C ILE A 152 -14.26 -6.42 31.62
N THR A 153 -14.03 -7.52 32.35
CA THR A 153 -12.73 -7.80 33.00
C THR A 153 -11.64 -8.06 31.96
N SER A 154 -11.95 -8.89 30.94
CA SER A 154 -11.05 -9.14 29.82
C SER A 154 -10.72 -7.85 29.05
N LEU A 155 -11.73 -7.02 28.76
CA LEU A 155 -11.54 -5.73 28.08
C LEU A 155 -10.69 -4.74 28.91
N LYS A 156 -10.83 -4.73 30.23
CA LYS A 156 -9.95 -3.95 31.11
C LYS A 156 -8.50 -4.43 31.04
N ASN A 157 -8.28 -5.74 31.15
CA ASN A 157 -6.94 -6.33 31.08
C ASN A 157 -6.25 -6.00 29.75
N GLN A 158 -7.01 -6.00 28.63
CA GLN A 158 -6.48 -5.59 27.33
C GLN A 158 -6.05 -4.12 27.32
N LEU A 159 -6.85 -3.19 27.88
CA LEU A 159 -6.46 -1.78 27.98
C LEU A 159 -5.24 -1.59 28.89
N GLU A 160 -5.15 -2.30 30.00
CA GLU A 160 -4.01 -2.22 30.92
C GLU A 160 -2.68 -2.58 30.27
N THR A 161 -2.69 -3.39 29.21
CA THR A 161 -1.49 -3.70 28.41
C THR A 161 -0.91 -2.44 27.76
N PHE A 162 -1.75 -1.46 27.45
CA PHE A 162 -1.38 -0.20 26.82
C PHE A 162 -1.26 0.97 27.79
N SER A 163 -1.33 0.72 29.11
CA SER A 163 -1.13 1.80 30.07
C SER A 163 0.27 2.42 29.90
N PRO A 164 0.45 3.73 30.18
CA PRO A 164 1.75 4.41 30.03
C PRO A 164 2.90 3.74 30.78
N GLU A 165 2.60 3.05 31.90
CA GLU A 165 3.59 2.34 32.70
C GLU A 165 4.09 1.05 32.03
N LYS A 166 3.23 0.38 31.24
CA LYS A 166 3.54 -0.89 30.59
C LYS A 166 3.96 -0.72 29.13
N HIS A 167 3.43 0.29 28.45
CA HIS A 167 3.63 0.50 27.04
C HIS A 167 4.27 1.88 26.77
N ARG A 168 5.46 2.11 27.34
CA ARG A 168 6.25 3.30 27.04
C ARG A 168 7.12 3.04 25.81
N VAL A 169 6.75 3.63 24.69
CA VAL A 169 7.60 3.60 23.48
C VAL A 169 8.65 4.70 23.63
N GLU A 170 9.75 4.41 24.34
CA GLU A 170 10.84 5.38 24.55
C GLU A 170 11.60 5.71 23.25
N THR A 171 11.47 4.91 22.21
CA THR A 171 12.36 4.94 21.03
C THR A 171 11.66 4.81 19.68
N TRP A 172 10.39 5.23 19.54
CA TRP A 172 9.67 5.19 18.26
C TRP A 172 10.31 6.06 17.13
N LYS A 173 11.49 6.63 17.38
CA LYS A 173 12.31 7.36 16.41
C LYS A 173 13.42 6.51 15.79
N THR A 174 13.44 5.21 16.01
CA THR A 174 14.47 4.33 15.45
C THR A 174 14.41 4.26 13.92
N ALA A 175 15.51 3.84 13.31
CA ALA A 175 15.54 3.63 11.86
C ALA A 175 14.57 2.51 11.42
N GLU A 176 14.28 1.54 12.30
CA GLU A 176 13.37 0.43 12.05
C GLU A 176 11.92 0.87 12.05
N ASP A 177 11.50 1.73 13.01
CA ASP A 177 10.15 2.30 13.02
C ASP A 177 9.85 3.09 11.74
N LYS A 178 10.86 3.82 11.22
CA LYS A 178 10.75 4.58 9.96
C LYS A 178 10.57 3.69 8.71
N ARG A 179 10.89 2.41 8.82
CA ARG A 179 10.85 1.44 7.70
C ARG A 179 9.69 0.46 7.81
N LEU A 180 8.99 0.43 8.92
CA LEU A 180 7.91 -0.53 9.16
C LEU A 180 6.63 -0.15 8.42
N TRP A 181 6.18 1.08 8.60
CA TRP A 181 4.87 1.53 8.15
C TRP A 181 4.94 2.20 6.77
N ASP A 182 4.20 1.65 5.83
CA ASP A 182 4.16 2.18 4.45
C ASP A 182 3.20 3.34 4.32
N ARG A 183 2.09 3.35 5.08
CA ARG A 183 1.08 4.42 5.10
C ARG A 183 0.31 4.44 6.40
N ALA A 184 -0.26 5.61 6.71
CA ALA A 184 -1.22 5.80 7.78
C ALA A 184 -2.52 6.40 7.23
N PHE A 185 -3.66 5.73 7.47
CA PHE A 185 -4.99 6.25 7.20
C PHE A 185 -5.53 6.93 8.44
N ILE A 186 -5.97 8.19 8.31
CA ILE A 186 -6.49 9.01 9.40
C ILE A 186 -7.88 9.52 9.03
N SER A 187 -8.88 9.10 9.80
CA SER A 187 -10.23 9.65 9.73
C SER A 187 -10.30 11.01 10.42
N THR A 188 -10.73 12.04 9.70
CA THR A 188 -10.77 13.41 10.24
C THR A 188 -11.81 13.64 11.33
N GLY A 189 -12.81 12.78 11.43
CA GLY A 189 -13.86 12.78 12.48
C GLY A 189 -13.66 11.69 13.53
N ASP A 190 -12.43 11.21 13.74
CA ASP A 190 -12.14 10.23 14.78
C ASP A 190 -12.36 10.82 16.18
N LEU A 191 -13.24 10.17 16.98
CA LEU A 191 -13.59 10.58 18.34
C LEU A 191 -12.85 9.77 19.42
N ILE A 192 -11.91 8.91 19.02
CA ILE A 192 -11.12 8.05 19.92
C ILE A 192 -9.65 8.49 19.91
N PHE A 193 -9.00 8.44 18.74
CA PHE A 193 -7.67 8.99 18.55
C PHE A 193 -7.80 10.39 17.94
N PRO A 194 -7.36 11.45 18.63
CA PRO A 194 -7.38 12.80 18.05
C PRO A 194 -6.63 12.83 16.72
N PRO A 195 -7.27 13.29 15.62
CA PRO A 195 -6.64 13.28 14.30
C PRO A 195 -5.31 14.03 14.24
N ASP A 196 -5.17 15.13 14.99
CA ASP A 196 -3.94 15.91 15.01
C ASP A 196 -2.82 15.18 15.75
N ASN A 197 -3.12 14.44 16.82
CA ASN A 197 -2.14 13.60 17.49
C ASN A 197 -1.65 12.47 16.57
N MET A 198 -2.55 11.85 15.81
CA MET A 198 -2.15 10.85 14.81
C MET A 198 -1.27 11.46 13.72
N LYS A 199 -1.60 12.64 13.20
CA LYS A 199 -0.77 13.35 12.22
C LYS A 199 0.61 13.68 12.79
N ASN A 200 0.67 14.16 14.04
CA ASN A 200 1.94 14.44 14.71
C ASN A 200 2.81 13.17 14.81
N ALA A 201 2.24 12.06 15.24
CA ALA A 201 2.94 10.79 15.36
C ALA A 201 3.54 10.33 14.03
N TRP A 202 2.73 10.28 12.98
CA TRP A 202 3.17 9.77 11.67
C TRP A 202 4.12 10.73 10.95
N ASN A 203 3.95 12.03 11.09
CA ASN A 203 4.89 13.02 10.57
C ASN A 203 6.28 12.92 11.23
N CYS A 204 6.34 12.61 12.52
CA CYS A 204 7.62 12.44 13.23
C CYS A 204 8.50 11.34 12.65
N ILE A 205 7.91 10.26 12.14
CA ILE A 205 8.65 9.14 11.53
C ILE A 205 8.64 9.19 9.99
N GLY A 206 7.91 10.17 9.41
CA GLY A 206 7.86 10.39 7.97
C GLY A 206 6.99 9.39 7.21
N THR A 207 6.05 8.72 7.89
CA THR A 207 5.10 7.82 7.22
C THR A 207 4.08 8.64 6.43
N PRO A 208 3.85 8.35 5.13
CA PRO A 208 2.84 9.00 4.32
C PRO A 208 1.44 8.89 4.93
N ILE A 209 0.70 10.00 4.95
CA ILE A 209 -0.64 10.07 5.55
C ILE A 209 -1.69 10.21 4.46
N ILE A 210 -2.73 9.38 4.53
CA ILE A 210 -3.98 9.53 3.78
C ILE A 210 -5.06 9.96 4.76
N SER A 211 -5.52 11.21 4.64
CA SER A 211 -6.64 11.71 5.45
C SER A 211 -7.93 11.64 4.67
N ALA A 212 -8.98 11.10 5.27
CA ALA A 212 -10.32 11.02 4.69
C ALA A 212 -11.38 11.39 5.72
N GLU A 213 -12.53 11.85 5.24
CA GLU A 213 -13.71 11.99 6.13
C GLU A 213 -14.12 10.62 6.67
N GLY A 214 -14.47 10.57 7.94
CA GLY A 214 -14.86 9.32 8.58
C GLY A 214 -14.74 9.36 10.09
N SER A 215 -15.12 8.26 10.74
CA SER A 215 -15.01 8.06 12.17
C SER A 215 -13.86 7.08 12.50
N HIS A 216 -13.69 6.75 13.79
CA HIS A 216 -12.70 5.80 14.25
C HIS A 216 -12.84 4.43 13.58
N LEU A 217 -14.05 3.95 13.35
CA LEU A 217 -14.36 2.83 12.46
C LEU A 217 -14.41 3.37 11.02
N PRO A 218 -13.37 3.18 10.19
CA PRO A 218 -13.32 3.73 8.83
C PRO A 218 -14.18 2.89 7.87
N ASP A 219 -14.17 3.25 6.60
CA ASP A 219 -14.57 2.34 5.52
C ASP A 219 -13.43 1.36 5.22
N PHE A 220 -13.43 0.22 5.92
CA PHE A 220 -12.42 -0.81 5.72
C PHE A 220 -12.42 -1.40 4.31
N GLN A 221 -13.59 -1.46 3.65
CA GLN A 221 -13.62 -1.95 2.28
C GLN A 221 -12.82 -1.04 1.35
N HIS A 222 -13.01 0.27 1.50
CA HIS A 222 -12.23 1.24 0.74
C HIS A 222 -10.73 1.12 1.01
N ILE A 223 -10.33 0.91 2.26
CA ILE A 223 -8.91 0.69 2.62
C ILE A 223 -8.37 -0.59 1.98
N ILE A 224 -9.08 -1.71 2.11
CA ILE A 224 -8.69 -2.99 1.51
C ILE A 224 -8.53 -2.83 -0.01
N ASP A 225 -9.53 -2.27 -0.68
CA ASP A 225 -9.52 -2.05 -2.14
C ASP A 225 -8.38 -1.11 -2.58
N THR A 226 -7.98 -0.16 -1.70
CA THR A 226 -6.90 0.79 -1.97
C THR A 226 -5.52 0.19 -1.79
N VAL A 227 -5.31 -0.66 -0.77
CA VAL A 227 -3.95 -1.09 -0.39
C VAL A 227 -3.62 -2.53 -0.77
N VAL A 228 -4.60 -3.42 -0.90
CA VAL A 228 -4.35 -4.82 -1.25
C VAL A 228 -4.42 -5.01 -2.75
N ARG A 229 -3.28 -5.30 -3.39
CA ARG A 229 -3.17 -5.46 -4.84
C ARG A 229 -3.33 -6.93 -5.24
N ASP A 230 -4.31 -7.24 -6.06
CA ASP A 230 -4.39 -8.55 -6.72
C ASP A 230 -3.41 -8.61 -7.89
N LYS A 231 -2.17 -9.00 -7.59
CA LYS A 231 -1.07 -9.09 -8.57
C LYS A 231 -1.39 -10.06 -9.70
N SER A 232 -2.15 -11.13 -9.46
CA SER A 232 -2.57 -12.08 -10.48
C SER A 232 -3.52 -11.42 -11.47
N LEU A 233 -4.50 -10.67 -10.97
CA LEU A 233 -5.43 -9.92 -11.81
C LEU A 233 -4.72 -8.83 -12.62
N ILE A 234 -3.78 -8.11 -11.99
CA ILE A 234 -2.96 -7.10 -12.65
C ILE A 234 -2.17 -7.73 -13.82
N GLY A 235 -1.46 -8.84 -13.57
CA GLY A 235 -0.70 -9.55 -14.60
C GLY A 235 -1.58 -10.02 -15.76
N GLN A 236 -2.76 -10.63 -15.49
CA GLN A 236 -3.71 -11.04 -16.52
C GLN A 236 -4.19 -9.89 -17.39
N GLN A 237 -4.41 -8.70 -16.80
CA GLN A 237 -4.88 -7.54 -17.55
C GLN A 237 -3.79 -6.99 -18.46
N PHE A 238 -2.54 -6.89 -17.98
CA PHE A 238 -1.43 -6.50 -18.82
C PHE A 238 -1.15 -7.51 -19.93
N ASN A 239 -1.23 -8.80 -19.66
CA ASN A 239 -1.17 -9.85 -20.71
C ASN A 239 -2.24 -9.63 -21.78
N SER A 240 -3.48 -9.36 -21.40
CA SER A 240 -4.59 -9.19 -22.33
C SER A 240 -4.51 -7.89 -23.16
N SER A 241 -3.92 -6.84 -22.61
CA SER A 241 -3.79 -5.54 -23.28
C SER A 241 -2.48 -5.38 -24.07
N ASN A 242 -1.52 -6.28 -23.91
CA ASN A 242 -0.17 -6.15 -24.50
C ASN A 242 -0.17 -5.84 -26.00
N LYS A 243 -1.03 -6.50 -26.80
CA LYS A 243 -1.14 -6.28 -28.25
C LYS A 243 -1.68 -4.90 -28.66
N THR A 244 -2.43 -4.25 -27.79
CA THR A 244 -3.07 -2.95 -28.05
C THR A 244 -2.39 -1.79 -27.33
N TYR A 245 -1.58 -2.09 -26.32
CA TYR A 245 -0.93 -1.14 -25.43
C TYR A 245 -0.12 -0.08 -26.19
N GLU A 246 0.78 -0.50 -27.07
CA GLU A 246 1.66 0.44 -27.81
C GLU A 246 0.90 1.45 -28.68
N LYS A 247 -0.32 1.10 -29.14
CA LYS A 247 -1.15 2.00 -29.96
C LYS A 247 -1.94 3.03 -29.16
N HIS A 248 -2.10 2.81 -27.85
CA HIS A 248 -3.00 3.61 -27.02
C HIS A 248 -2.34 4.20 -25.77
N ALA A 249 -1.14 3.73 -25.37
CA ALA A 249 -0.43 4.15 -24.18
C ALA A 249 0.51 5.35 -24.43
N GLU A 250 0.03 6.39 -25.11
CA GLU A 250 0.86 7.55 -25.53
C GLU A 250 1.58 8.19 -24.34
N VAL A 251 0.89 8.40 -23.22
CA VAL A 251 1.47 9.02 -22.02
C VAL A 251 2.56 8.13 -21.41
N GLN A 252 2.32 6.82 -21.35
CA GLN A 252 3.25 5.86 -20.77
C GLN A 252 4.49 5.68 -21.68
N ILE A 253 4.32 5.68 -22.99
CA ILE A 253 5.43 5.63 -23.96
C ILE A 253 6.26 6.91 -23.86
N HIS A 254 5.59 8.07 -23.79
CA HIS A 254 6.27 9.35 -23.58
C HIS A 254 7.07 9.33 -22.28
N ALA A 255 6.48 8.83 -21.19
CA ALA A 255 7.15 8.73 -19.89
C ALA A 255 8.41 7.85 -19.93
N ALA A 256 8.37 6.70 -20.62
CA ALA A 256 9.55 5.85 -20.80
C ALA A 256 10.68 6.56 -21.56
N ARG A 257 10.36 7.27 -22.64
CA ARG A 257 11.33 8.04 -23.43
C ARG A 257 11.90 9.22 -22.65
N GLN A 258 11.05 9.96 -21.93
CA GLN A 258 11.48 11.07 -21.08
C GLN A 258 12.40 10.59 -19.96
N LEU A 259 12.13 9.44 -19.36
CA LEU A 259 13.00 8.85 -18.35
C LEU A 259 14.42 8.63 -18.90
N MET A 260 14.53 8.05 -20.12
CA MET A 260 15.82 7.86 -20.79
C MET A 260 16.47 9.20 -21.21
N ALA A 261 15.68 10.20 -21.59
CA ALA A 261 16.18 11.54 -21.89
C ALA A 261 16.74 12.27 -20.65
N LEU A 262 16.19 11.98 -19.47
CA LEU A 262 16.65 12.55 -18.20
C LEU A 262 17.82 11.76 -17.59
N TRP A 263 17.97 10.49 -17.94
CA TRP A 263 19.04 9.63 -17.43
C TRP A 263 20.42 10.13 -17.86
N ARG A 264 21.33 10.21 -16.88
CA ARG A 264 22.75 10.53 -17.11
C ARG A 264 23.61 9.54 -16.33
N SER A 265 24.61 8.98 -17.00
CA SER A 265 25.62 8.13 -16.38
C SER A 265 26.99 8.48 -16.97
N ALA A 266 28.00 8.54 -16.12
CA ALA A 266 29.38 8.80 -16.53
C ALA A 266 29.98 7.59 -17.27
N THR A 267 29.52 6.38 -16.93
CA THR A 267 29.95 5.12 -17.56
C THR A 267 28.74 4.36 -18.08
N ALA A 268 28.89 3.62 -19.16
CA ALA A 268 27.84 2.72 -19.64
C ALA A 268 27.60 1.60 -18.60
N PRO A 269 26.35 1.35 -18.18
CA PRO A 269 26.03 0.25 -17.29
C PRO A 269 26.23 -1.08 -18.01
N ALA A 270 26.91 -2.03 -17.37
CA ALA A 270 27.15 -3.37 -17.92
C ALA A 270 26.07 -4.38 -17.49
N GLN A 271 25.53 -4.24 -16.30
CA GLN A 271 24.46 -5.09 -15.76
C GLN A 271 23.26 -4.21 -15.45
N VAL A 272 22.14 -4.42 -16.13
CA VAL A 272 20.93 -3.60 -16.01
C VAL A 272 19.74 -4.48 -15.62
N LEU A 273 19.01 -4.05 -14.62
CA LEU A 273 17.73 -4.62 -14.23
C LEU A 273 16.60 -3.68 -14.69
N GLU A 274 15.62 -4.19 -15.41
CA GLU A 274 14.41 -3.44 -15.72
C GLU A 274 13.20 -4.13 -15.07
N ILE A 275 12.41 -3.32 -14.36
CA ILE A 275 11.21 -3.76 -13.67
C ILE A 275 9.97 -3.34 -14.46
N GLY A 276 9.13 -4.30 -14.84
CA GLY A 276 7.92 -4.09 -15.60
C GLY A 276 8.19 -3.62 -17.03
N PRO A 277 8.96 -4.35 -17.85
CA PRO A 277 9.27 -3.97 -19.23
C PRO A 277 8.01 -3.89 -20.12
N GLY A 278 6.97 -4.64 -19.80
CA GLY A 278 5.72 -4.69 -20.58
C GLY A 278 5.98 -4.96 -22.06
N SER A 279 5.54 -4.06 -22.96
CA SER A 279 5.77 -4.16 -24.40
C SER A 279 7.24 -3.93 -24.85
N GLY A 280 8.15 -3.61 -23.92
CA GLY A 280 9.56 -3.42 -24.19
C GLY A 280 9.95 -2.02 -24.70
N THR A 281 9.10 -1.02 -24.53
CA THR A 281 9.41 0.36 -24.99
C THR A 281 10.70 0.87 -24.32
N LEU A 282 10.81 0.77 -23.01
CA LEU A 282 12.01 1.20 -22.28
C LEU A 282 13.18 0.26 -22.56
N SER A 283 12.95 -1.05 -22.66
CA SER A 283 13.98 -2.05 -22.98
C SER A 283 14.69 -1.72 -24.30
N ARG A 284 13.95 -1.37 -25.34
CA ARG A 284 14.52 -0.98 -26.65
C ARG A 284 15.35 0.31 -26.56
N GLU A 285 14.93 1.30 -25.81
CA GLU A 285 15.67 2.54 -25.57
C GLU A 285 17.00 2.25 -24.82
N ILE A 286 16.96 1.36 -23.81
CA ILE A 286 18.15 0.93 -23.06
C ILE A 286 19.11 0.17 -23.97
N ALA A 287 18.60 -0.83 -24.71
CA ALA A 287 19.43 -1.66 -25.60
C ALA A 287 20.07 -0.83 -26.73
N THR A 288 19.34 0.16 -27.27
CA THR A 288 19.87 1.08 -28.31
C THR A 288 21.00 1.95 -27.75
N ARG A 289 20.84 2.45 -26.53
CA ARG A 289 21.81 3.34 -25.90
C ARG A 289 23.03 2.59 -25.33
N TYR A 290 22.82 1.34 -24.89
CA TYR A 290 23.83 0.51 -24.25
C TYR A 290 23.81 -0.92 -24.84
N PRO A 291 24.28 -1.09 -26.08
CA PRO A 291 24.17 -2.36 -26.81
C PRO A 291 24.95 -3.52 -26.15
N GLU A 292 25.99 -3.22 -25.36
CA GLU A 292 26.78 -4.22 -24.63
C GLU A 292 26.23 -4.55 -23.24
N ALA A 293 25.17 -3.88 -22.78
CA ALA A 293 24.56 -4.11 -21.49
C ALA A 293 23.85 -5.47 -21.45
N LYS A 294 24.07 -6.22 -20.36
CA LYS A 294 23.29 -7.44 -20.07
C LYS A 294 22.02 -7.03 -19.36
N LEU A 295 20.89 -7.31 -20.00
CA LEU A 295 19.57 -6.96 -19.48
C LEU A 295 18.97 -8.13 -18.70
N THR A 296 18.41 -7.82 -17.54
CA THR A 296 17.54 -8.70 -16.77
C THR A 296 16.18 -8.01 -16.63
N TRP A 297 15.11 -8.74 -16.86
CA TRP A 297 13.72 -8.23 -16.76
C TRP A 297 12.94 -8.98 -15.71
N ILE A 298 12.09 -8.26 -14.99
CA ILE A 298 11.08 -8.84 -14.10
C ILE A 298 9.72 -8.27 -14.48
N ASP A 299 8.74 -9.15 -14.77
CA ASP A 299 7.36 -8.71 -15.05
C ASP A 299 6.34 -9.71 -14.52
N LEU A 300 5.16 -9.20 -14.15
CA LEU A 300 3.97 -10.00 -13.85
C LEU A 300 3.33 -10.58 -15.11
N ALA A 301 3.56 -9.95 -16.27
CA ALA A 301 3.16 -10.46 -17.57
C ALA A 301 4.12 -11.58 -18.03
N GLU A 302 3.60 -12.56 -18.78
CA GLU A 302 4.38 -13.73 -19.19
C GLU A 302 5.28 -13.48 -20.41
N THR A 303 5.17 -12.33 -21.04
CA THR A 303 5.88 -12.01 -22.30
C THR A 303 7.13 -11.18 -22.05
N SER A 304 8.27 -11.69 -22.51
CA SER A 304 9.51 -10.93 -22.54
C SER A 304 9.49 -9.83 -23.62
N PRO A 305 10.27 -8.74 -23.46
CA PRO A 305 10.39 -7.68 -24.44
C PRO A 305 10.84 -8.18 -25.81
N SER A 306 10.11 -7.87 -26.86
CA SER A 306 10.47 -8.25 -28.23
C SER A 306 11.61 -7.38 -28.78
N GLY A 307 12.52 -7.98 -29.58
CA GLY A 307 13.62 -7.27 -30.23
C GLY A 307 14.80 -6.91 -29.32
N CYS A 308 14.86 -7.46 -28.10
CA CYS A 308 15.98 -7.31 -27.17
C CYS A 308 16.43 -8.69 -26.67
N ASN A 309 17.72 -8.79 -26.32
CA ASN A 309 18.29 -10.00 -25.70
C ASN A 309 18.52 -9.76 -24.20
N GLY A 310 18.15 -10.73 -23.39
CA GLY A 310 18.32 -10.63 -21.93
C GLY A 310 17.72 -11.81 -21.20
N THR A 311 17.79 -11.78 -19.88
CA THR A 311 17.20 -12.79 -18.98
C THR A 311 15.85 -12.31 -18.49
N PHE A 312 14.80 -13.08 -18.71
CA PHE A 312 13.45 -12.77 -18.27
C PHE A 312 13.06 -13.60 -17.04
N LEU A 313 12.60 -12.93 -15.99
CA LEU A 313 12.12 -13.51 -14.75
C LEU A 313 10.62 -13.16 -14.62
N HIS A 314 9.76 -14.16 -14.82
CA HIS A 314 8.32 -14.00 -14.64
C HIS A 314 7.94 -13.99 -13.17
N GLY A 315 7.22 -12.98 -12.72
CA GLY A 315 6.64 -12.89 -11.37
C GLY A 315 6.65 -11.48 -10.78
N ASP A 316 6.30 -11.42 -9.49
CA ASP A 316 6.24 -10.16 -8.74
C ASP A 316 7.62 -9.63 -8.41
N ALA A 317 7.91 -8.42 -8.86
CA ALA A 317 9.18 -7.76 -8.60
C ALA A 317 9.43 -7.54 -7.10
N GLU A 318 8.41 -7.27 -6.28
CA GLU A 318 8.56 -7.09 -4.84
C GLU A 318 9.02 -8.37 -4.11
N ILE A 319 8.81 -9.53 -4.75
CA ILE A 319 9.28 -10.84 -4.27
C ILE A 319 10.64 -11.19 -4.89
N ILE A 320 10.75 -11.12 -6.22
CA ILE A 320 11.93 -11.58 -6.96
C ILE A 320 13.19 -10.78 -6.60
N VAL A 321 13.08 -9.46 -6.40
CA VAL A 321 14.24 -8.62 -6.03
C VAL A 321 14.91 -9.06 -4.73
N LYS A 322 14.20 -9.76 -3.83
CA LYS A 322 14.78 -10.30 -2.58
C LYS A 322 15.68 -11.51 -2.80
N GLN A 323 15.59 -12.15 -3.99
CA GLN A 323 16.30 -13.36 -4.35
C GLN A 323 17.51 -13.10 -5.28
N LEU A 324 17.61 -11.88 -5.82
CA LEU A 324 18.69 -11.51 -6.73
C LEU A 324 19.99 -11.20 -5.97
N PRO A 325 21.15 -11.35 -6.63
CA PRO A 325 22.44 -11.12 -6.00
C PRO A 325 22.63 -9.64 -5.62
N ASN A 326 23.17 -9.42 -4.41
CA ASN A 326 23.55 -8.09 -3.95
C ASN A 326 24.73 -7.53 -4.77
N GLU A 327 24.78 -6.19 -4.89
CA GLU A 327 25.86 -5.43 -5.53
C GLU A 327 26.23 -5.93 -6.95
N TYR A 328 25.21 -6.34 -7.69
CA TYR A 328 25.36 -6.91 -9.01
C TYR A 328 25.04 -5.92 -10.15
N PHE A 329 24.01 -5.12 -9.98
CA PHE A 329 23.53 -4.22 -11.03
C PHE A 329 24.20 -2.85 -10.97
N ASP A 330 24.53 -2.32 -12.15
CA ASP A 330 25.01 -0.94 -12.31
C ASP A 330 23.85 0.05 -12.37
N ALA A 331 22.72 -0.38 -12.94
CA ALA A 331 21.51 0.42 -13.06
C ALA A 331 20.24 -0.41 -12.92
N ILE A 332 19.20 0.20 -12.33
CA ILE A 332 17.84 -0.33 -12.29
C ILE A 332 16.93 0.68 -12.97
N PHE A 333 16.06 0.19 -13.86
CA PHE A 333 15.08 1.00 -14.56
C PHE A 333 13.68 0.48 -14.31
N SER A 334 12.69 1.39 -14.23
CA SER A 334 11.27 1.03 -14.26
C SER A 334 10.46 2.17 -14.85
N ALA A 335 9.61 1.86 -15.82
CA ALA A 335 8.68 2.84 -16.37
C ALA A 335 7.23 2.39 -16.15
N ASN A 336 6.46 3.22 -15.45
CA ASN A 336 5.02 3.03 -15.23
C ASN A 336 4.65 1.67 -14.57
N SER A 337 5.50 1.16 -13.68
CA SER A 337 5.29 -0.12 -13.01
C SER A 337 5.18 0.00 -11.48
N VAL A 338 6.02 0.84 -10.85
CA VAL A 338 6.12 0.92 -9.38
C VAL A 338 4.86 1.44 -8.68
N GLN A 339 3.94 2.07 -9.38
CA GLN A 339 2.63 2.46 -8.82
C GLN A 339 1.74 1.27 -8.47
N TRP A 340 2.05 0.08 -8.99
CA TRP A 340 1.36 -1.17 -8.69
C TRP A 340 1.92 -1.91 -7.49
N PHE A 341 2.99 -1.41 -6.88
CA PHE A 341 3.63 -2.04 -5.72
C PHE A 341 2.81 -1.80 -4.45
N HIS A 342 2.87 -2.75 -3.53
CA HIS A 342 2.34 -2.58 -2.19
C HIS A 342 3.21 -1.60 -1.40
N SER A 343 4.54 -1.75 -1.50
CA SER A 343 5.51 -0.95 -0.76
C SER A 343 6.65 -0.45 -1.66
N PRO A 344 6.51 0.71 -2.32
CA PRO A 344 7.60 1.35 -3.02
C PRO A 344 8.83 1.60 -2.13
N MET A 345 8.62 1.86 -0.82
CA MET A 345 9.72 2.03 0.13
C MET A 345 10.55 0.76 0.27
N ARG A 346 9.91 -0.39 0.52
CA ARG A 346 10.63 -1.68 0.66
C ARG A 346 11.29 -2.10 -0.64
N PHE A 347 10.66 -1.81 -1.77
CA PHE A 347 11.29 -2.00 -3.07
C PHE A 347 12.58 -1.19 -3.18
N LEU A 348 12.61 0.10 -2.83
CA LEU A 348 13.82 0.91 -2.84
C LEU A 348 14.90 0.37 -1.90
N ILE A 349 14.53 -0.09 -0.69
CA ILE A 349 15.47 -0.71 0.25
C ILE A 349 16.14 -1.96 -0.36
N ASN A 350 15.38 -2.81 -1.05
CA ASN A 350 15.92 -3.99 -1.71
C ASN A 350 16.72 -3.61 -2.97
N ALA A 351 16.25 -2.67 -3.77
CA ALA A 351 16.98 -2.15 -4.93
C ALA A 351 18.35 -1.58 -4.55
N ALA A 352 18.45 -0.91 -3.39
CA ALA A 352 19.74 -0.43 -2.87
C ALA A 352 20.72 -1.57 -2.59
N LYS A 353 20.25 -2.74 -2.13
CA LYS A 353 21.11 -3.92 -1.93
C LYS A 353 21.62 -4.50 -3.25
N LEU A 354 20.77 -4.51 -4.28
CA LEU A 354 21.09 -5.07 -5.60
C LEU A 354 22.09 -4.20 -6.39
N LEU A 355 22.06 -2.90 -6.18
CA LEU A 355 22.94 -1.96 -6.86
C LEU A 355 24.37 -2.01 -6.31
N LYS A 356 25.35 -1.94 -7.20
CA LYS A 356 26.74 -1.64 -6.84
C LYS A 356 26.85 -0.26 -6.20
N LYS A 357 27.93 0.00 -5.49
CA LYS A 357 28.23 1.34 -4.95
C LYS A 357 28.24 2.38 -6.08
N GLY A 358 27.52 3.48 -5.91
CA GLY A 358 27.36 4.50 -6.93
C GLY A 358 26.43 4.12 -8.08
N GLY A 359 25.86 2.92 -8.07
CA GLY A 359 24.82 2.49 -9.00
C GLY A 359 23.56 3.34 -8.86
N LYS A 360 22.75 3.39 -9.91
CA LYS A 360 21.59 4.29 -9.98
C LYS A 360 20.29 3.55 -10.27
N ILE A 361 19.18 4.12 -9.79
CA ILE A 361 17.84 3.72 -10.17
C ILE A 361 17.14 4.87 -10.87
N ALA A 362 16.47 4.59 -11.99
CA ALA A 362 15.63 5.53 -12.71
C ALA A 362 14.21 5.00 -12.81
N LEU A 363 13.27 5.76 -12.28
CA LEU A 363 11.86 5.40 -12.23
C LEU A 363 11.02 6.45 -12.95
N SER A 364 10.02 6.03 -13.73
CA SER A 364 8.86 6.86 -14.03
C SER A 364 7.61 6.24 -13.41
N THR A 365 6.81 7.07 -12.79
CA THR A 365 5.55 6.73 -12.14
C THR A 365 4.57 7.89 -12.32
N PHE A 366 3.54 7.97 -11.50
CA PHE A 366 2.59 9.06 -11.51
C PHE A 366 2.49 9.71 -10.13
N ALA A 367 2.22 11.01 -10.11
CA ALA A 367 1.98 11.82 -8.92
C ALA A 367 0.48 11.90 -8.59
N PRO A 368 0.11 12.37 -7.37
CA PRO A 368 -1.26 12.68 -6.99
C PRO A 368 -1.97 13.57 -8.02
N GLY A 369 -3.27 13.38 -8.18
CA GLY A 369 -4.05 14.06 -9.21
C GLY A 369 -4.11 13.33 -10.56
N THR A 370 -3.36 12.25 -10.73
CA THR A 370 -3.51 11.35 -11.88
C THR A 370 -4.85 10.64 -11.83
N LEU A 371 -5.59 10.64 -12.95
CA LEU A 371 -6.91 10.02 -13.09
C LEU A 371 -7.97 10.58 -12.13
N ASN A 372 -7.86 11.84 -11.73
CA ASN A 372 -8.83 12.47 -10.83
C ASN A 372 -10.26 12.36 -11.35
N GLU A 373 -10.47 12.49 -12.66
CA GLU A 373 -11.79 12.39 -13.28
C GLU A 373 -12.44 11.02 -13.08
N ILE A 374 -11.62 9.97 -13.02
CA ILE A 374 -12.09 8.62 -12.71
C ILE A 374 -12.33 8.45 -11.21
N THR A 375 -11.42 8.98 -10.39
CA THR A 375 -11.52 8.95 -8.93
C THR A 375 -12.81 9.61 -8.45
N GLU A 376 -13.16 10.77 -9.00
CA GLU A 376 -14.41 11.49 -8.68
C GLU A 376 -15.67 10.66 -9.00
N ILE A 377 -15.66 9.94 -10.13
CA ILE A 377 -16.79 9.11 -10.53
C ILE A 377 -16.86 7.82 -9.70
N ASN A 378 -15.72 7.30 -9.27
CA ASN A 378 -15.59 6.02 -8.54
C ASN A 378 -15.63 6.20 -7.00
N GLY A 379 -16.24 7.29 -6.53
CA GLY A 379 -16.38 7.53 -5.09
C GLY A 379 -15.06 7.72 -4.33
N GLY A 380 -14.02 8.21 -5.00
CA GLY A 380 -12.73 8.52 -4.39
C GLY A 380 -11.71 7.39 -4.41
N THR A 381 -12.02 6.23 -4.99
CA THR A 381 -11.05 5.10 -5.06
C THR A 381 -10.08 5.29 -6.22
N SER A 382 -8.80 5.43 -5.90
CA SER A 382 -7.69 5.48 -6.88
C SER A 382 -6.45 4.77 -6.33
N LEU A 383 -5.40 4.64 -7.18
CA LEU A 383 -4.08 4.28 -6.65
C LEU A 383 -3.58 5.39 -5.71
N PRO A 384 -3.00 5.03 -4.57
CA PRO A 384 -2.41 5.99 -3.64
C PRO A 384 -1.04 6.45 -4.19
N TYR A 385 -1.07 7.29 -5.23
CA TYR A 385 0.14 7.85 -5.81
C TYR A 385 0.94 8.64 -4.77
N LEU A 386 2.27 8.47 -4.80
CA LEU A 386 3.19 9.20 -3.93
C LEU A 386 3.56 10.55 -4.55
N SER A 387 3.61 11.58 -3.72
CA SER A 387 4.15 12.89 -4.06
C SER A 387 5.69 12.84 -4.20
N ASP A 388 6.27 13.88 -4.77
CA ASP A 388 7.72 14.06 -4.86
C ASP A 388 8.40 14.05 -3.48
N ASN A 389 7.80 14.68 -2.48
CA ASN A 389 8.31 14.71 -1.11
C ASN A 389 8.32 13.31 -0.46
N GLU A 390 7.27 12.50 -0.68
CA GLU A 390 7.21 11.14 -0.19
C GLU A 390 8.26 10.25 -0.86
N TRP A 391 8.46 10.38 -2.16
CA TRP A 391 9.53 9.70 -2.88
C TRP A 391 10.93 10.10 -2.39
N GLN A 392 11.19 11.39 -2.13
CA GLN A 392 12.43 11.86 -1.55
C GLN A 392 12.68 11.26 -0.16
N HIS A 393 11.61 11.21 0.67
CA HIS A 393 11.69 10.60 1.98
C HIS A 393 12.03 9.11 1.89
N PHE A 394 11.36 8.36 1.02
CA PHE A 394 11.64 6.93 0.81
C PHE A 394 13.05 6.68 0.25
N ALA A 395 13.48 7.49 -0.69
CA ALA A 395 14.83 7.42 -1.25
C ALA A 395 15.89 7.59 -0.16
N LYS A 396 15.75 8.63 0.67
CA LYS A 396 16.65 8.90 1.80
C LYS A 396 16.65 7.75 2.81
N THR A 397 15.48 7.23 3.16
CA THR A 397 15.31 6.09 4.09
C THR A 397 15.97 4.81 3.55
N ALA A 398 15.95 4.61 2.23
CA ALA A 398 16.58 3.48 1.56
C ALA A 398 18.09 3.65 1.29
N GLY A 399 18.68 4.80 1.65
CA GLY A 399 20.12 5.06 1.46
C GLY A 399 20.49 5.61 0.08
N PHE A 400 19.55 6.25 -0.60
CA PHE A 400 19.80 6.93 -1.86
C PHE A 400 19.98 8.43 -1.69
N GLU A 401 20.80 9.01 -2.56
CA GLU A 401 20.80 10.43 -2.89
C GLU A 401 19.86 10.68 -4.08
N THR A 402 19.01 11.71 -3.97
CA THR A 402 18.14 12.10 -5.06
C THR A 402 18.89 13.01 -6.03
N GLU A 403 19.22 12.49 -7.23
CA GLU A 403 19.85 13.31 -8.28
C GLU A 403 18.82 14.16 -9.03
N LYS A 404 17.60 13.62 -9.23
CA LYS A 404 16.53 14.33 -9.94
C LYS A 404 15.15 13.83 -9.57
N ILE A 405 14.24 14.76 -9.36
CA ILE A 405 12.79 14.53 -9.41
C ILE A 405 12.19 15.59 -10.35
N LYS A 406 11.28 15.18 -11.22
CA LYS A 406 10.59 16.07 -12.15
C LYS A 406 9.17 15.57 -12.36
N GLU A 407 8.19 16.43 -12.13
CA GLU A 407 6.78 16.17 -12.47
C GLU A 407 6.43 16.86 -13.80
N GLU A 408 5.55 16.23 -14.56
CA GLU A 408 4.93 16.78 -15.75
C GLU A 408 3.41 16.63 -15.63
N LYS A 409 2.67 17.38 -16.45
CA LYS A 409 1.22 17.21 -16.56
C LYS A 409 0.86 16.91 -18.02
N SER A 410 0.05 15.87 -18.22
CA SER A 410 -0.49 15.47 -19.51
C SER A 410 -2.00 15.33 -19.40
N VAL A 411 -2.75 15.91 -20.35
CA VAL A 411 -4.20 15.85 -20.39
C VAL A 411 -4.63 15.31 -21.75
N LEU A 412 -5.23 14.11 -21.72
CA LEU A 412 -5.86 13.53 -22.90
C LEU A 412 -7.29 14.06 -23.02
N LYS A 413 -7.72 14.35 -24.25
CA LYS A 413 -9.07 14.80 -24.56
C LYS A 413 -9.82 13.73 -25.35
N PHE A 414 -11.05 13.48 -24.96
CA PHE A 414 -11.94 12.52 -25.61
C PHE A 414 -13.22 13.21 -26.07
N THR A 415 -13.68 12.90 -27.26
CA THR A 415 -14.95 13.42 -27.79
C THR A 415 -16.18 12.77 -27.15
N SER A 416 -16.00 11.70 -26.39
CA SER A 416 -17.07 11.01 -25.66
C SER A 416 -16.52 10.18 -24.52
N GLY A 417 -17.33 9.97 -23.50
CA GLY A 417 -17.02 9.06 -22.39
C GLY A 417 -16.82 7.59 -22.82
N ARG A 418 -17.44 7.17 -23.94
CA ARG A 418 -17.18 5.86 -24.56
C ARG A 418 -15.73 5.74 -25.03
N GLY A 419 -15.22 6.79 -25.70
CA GLY A 419 -13.81 6.84 -26.13
C GLY A 419 -12.84 6.75 -24.96
N LEU A 420 -13.15 7.44 -23.85
CA LEU A 420 -12.38 7.35 -22.61
C LEU A 420 -12.43 5.94 -22.02
N ALA A 421 -13.61 5.32 -21.93
CA ALA A 421 -13.76 3.96 -21.42
C ALA A 421 -12.98 2.92 -22.24
N ASP A 422 -13.01 3.07 -23.58
CA ASP A 422 -12.23 2.24 -24.50
C ASP A 422 -10.71 2.43 -24.31
N HIS A 423 -10.26 3.66 -24.06
CA HIS A 423 -8.87 3.96 -23.77
C HIS A 423 -8.40 3.27 -22.49
N LEU A 424 -9.15 3.39 -21.38
CA LEU A 424 -8.83 2.72 -20.11
C LEU A 424 -8.72 1.20 -20.28
N LYS A 425 -9.61 0.59 -21.06
CA LYS A 425 -9.59 -0.84 -21.34
C LYS A 425 -8.35 -1.26 -22.16
N LYS A 426 -8.00 -0.49 -23.20
CA LYS A 426 -6.89 -0.81 -24.10
C LYS A 426 -5.51 -0.58 -23.51
N THR A 427 -5.40 0.28 -22.49
CA THR A 427 -4.17 0.56 -21.75
C THR A 427 -4.00 -0.28 -20.49
N GLY A 428 -4.96 -1.14 -20.14
CA GLY A 428 -4.91 -1.97 -18.92
C GLY A 428 -5.14 -1.18 -17.63
N VAL A 429 -5.33 0.13 -17.68
CA VAL A 429 -5.55 1.00 -16.52
C VAL A 429 -6.90 0.71 -15.85
N ASN A 430 -7.82 0.02 -16.52
CA ASN A 430 -9.07 -0.47 -15.96
C ASN A 430 -8.89 -1.51 -14.82
N ALA A 431 -7.67 -1.95 -14.52
CA ALA A 431 -7.38 -2.71 -13.29
C ALA A 431 -7.84 -1.97 -12.02
N LEU A 432 -7.85 -0.63 -12.07
CA LEU A 432 -8.33 0.23 -10.99
C LEU A 432 -9.86 0.21 -10.81
N THR A 433 -10.59 -0.19 -11.84
CA THR A 433 -12.07 -0.15 -11.84
C THR A 433 -12.72 -1.50 -11.60
N LYS A 434 -11.92 -2.58 -11.50
CA LYS A 434 -12.45 -3.93 -11.24
C LYS A 434 -12.41 -4.25 -9.74
N SER A 435 -13.27 -3.59 -8.97
CA SER A 435 -13.76 -4.16 -7.72
C SER A 435 -14.74 -5.31 -8.05
N PRO A 436 -14.79 -6.39 -7.28
CA PRO A 436 -15.83 -7.42 -7.44
C PRO A 436 -17.26 -6.91 -7.21
N ARG A 437 -17.41 -5.64 -6.84
CA ARG A 437 -18.71 -5.00 -6.57
C ARG A 437 -19.51 -4.71 -7.83
N LYS A 438 -20.84 -4.80 -7.70
CA LYS A 438 -21.86 -4.47 -8.70
C LYS A 438 -21.76 -3.04 -9.27
N ASP A 439 -20.99 -2.15 -8.65
CA ASP A 439 -20.89 -0.71 -8.96
C ASP A 439 -20.07 -0.39 -10.23
N ASN A 440 -19.27 -1.35 -10.73
CA ASN A 440 -18.51 -1.15 -11.99
C ASN A 440 -19.43 -0.86 -13.20
N PHE A 441 -20.64 -1.42 -13.20
CA PHE A 441 -21.64 -1.13 -14.24
C PHE A 441 -22.16 0.30 -14.13
N ALA A 442 -22.33 0.82 -12.91
CA ALA A 442 -22.77 2.20 -12.67
C ALA A 442 -21.70 3.19 -13.08
N LEU A 443 -20.43 2.94 -12.72
CA LEU A 443 -19.27 3.72 -13.14
C LEU A 443 -19.17 3.77 -14.68
N MET A 444 -19.17 2.63 -15.33
CA MET A 444 -19.06 2.54 -16.79
C MET A 444 -20.25 3.20 -17.49
N ARG A 445 -21.46 3.07 -16.95
CA ARG A 445 -22.66 3.75 -17.47
C ARG A 445 -22.56 5.26 -17.32
N ASN A 446 -22.08 5.74 -16.18
CA ASN A 446 -21.85 7.17 -15.94
C ASN A 446 -20.81 7.73 -16.89
N LEU A 447 -19.66 7.03 -17.05
CA LEU A 447 -18.65 7.40 -18.04
C LEU A 447 -19.21 7.45 -19.44
N MET A 448 -19.90 6.39 -19.89
CA MET A 448 -20.43 6.30 -21.26
C MET A 448 -21.51 7.34 -21.59
N SER A 449 -22.21 7.85 -20.58
CA SER A 449 -23.22 8.91 -20.76
C SER A 449 -22.65 10.32 -20.93
N ARG A 450 -21.32 10.50 -20.71
CA ARG A 450 -20.67 11.81 -20.84
C ARG A 450 -20.37 12.15 -22.29
N GLY A 451 -20.46 13.44 -22.62
CA GLY A 451 -19.98 14.01 -23.87
C GLY A 451 -18.46 14.13 -23.88
N GLU A 452 -17.95 15.29 -24.31
CA GLU A 452 -16.51 15.59 -24.23
C GLU A 452 -16.00 15.47 -22.81
N CYS A 453 -14.85 14.83 -22.64
CA CYS A 453 -14.23 14.62 -21.35
C CYS A 453 -12.71 14.55 -21.44
N THR A 454 -12.04 14.71 -20.31
CA THR A 454 -10.59 14.68 -20.20
C THR A 454 -10.13 13.56 -19.28
N LEU A 455 -8.85 13.20 -19.39
CA LEU A 455 -8.16 12.30 -18.49
C LEU A 455 -6.79 12.89 -18.18
N THR A 456 -6.58 13.23 -16.93
CA THR A 456 -5.34 13.85 -16.45
C THR A 456 -4.34 12.80 -15.99
N PHE A 457 -3.08 12.95 -16.41
CA PHE A 457 -1.94 12.21 -15.90
C PHE A 457 -0.88 13.19 -15.42
N ASN A 458 -0.23 12.89 -14.31
CA ASN A 458 0.90 13.61 -13.76
C ASN A 458 2.14 12.69 -13.71
N PRO A 459 2.84 12.45 -14.85
CA PRO A 459 4.06 11.65 -14.85
C PRO A 459 5.11 12.24 -13.92
N LEU A 460 5.72 11.39 -13.11
CA LEU A 460 6.77 11.72 -12.16
C LEU A 460 8.03 10.91 -12.48
N TYR A 461 9.14 11.60 -12.71
CA TYR A 461 10.44 11.02 -13.05
C TYR A 461 11.39 11.16 -11.87
N ILE A 462 12.05 10.07 -11.52
CA ILE A 462 12.89 9.98 -10.31
C ILE A 462 14.21 9.32 -10.69
N ILE A 463 15.34 9.99 -10.41
CA ILE A 463 16.68 9.43 -10.57
C ILE A 463 17.39 9.50 -9.22
N LEU A 464 17.78 8.34 -8.72
CA LEU A 464 18.41 8.14 -7.43
C LEU A 464 19.76 7.47 -7.61
N LYS A 465 20.72 7.83 -6.75
CA LYS A 465 22.06 7.24 -6.71
C LYS A 465 22.31 6.59 -5.37
N LYS A 466 22.77 5.33 -5.36
CA LYS A 466 23.21 4.64 -4.15
C LYS A 466 24.46 5.30 -3.60
N GLN A 467 24.46 5.65 -2.32
CA GLN A 467 25.59 6.21 -1.58
C GLN A 467 26.66 5.17 -1.27
#